data_a8e133b91d058077a665e54717b68573
#
_entry.id   a8e133b91d058077a665e54717b68573
#
_cell.length_a   1.000
_cell.length_b   1.000
_cell.length_c   1.000
_cell.angle_alpha   90.00
_cell.angle_beta   90.00
_cell.angle_gamma   90.00
#
_symmetry.space_group_name_H-M   'P 1'
#
loop_
_entity.id
_entity.type
_entity.pdbx_description
1 polymer ?
#
loop_
_entity_poly.entity_id
_entity_poly.type
_entity_poly.pdbx_seq_one_letter_code
_entity_poly.pdbx_strand_id
1 'polypeptide(L)'
;MDIPHSAAAAASGEHIAVPLYRLAHGRTGDKGNRSNISVIAWHPALWDVLVEQVTEGAVARRFDQRRPSRVRRYLLPQLHAMNFVIDDVLDGGVNDSLNLDSHGKALAYLLLDLPLQVPAALAPHLAGPP
;
A
#
# COMPACT_ATOMS: atom_id res chain seq x y z
N MET A 1 -27.61 -13.82 -8.25
CA MET A 1 -27.11 -13.29 -7.99
C MET A 1 -26.42 -12.90 -7.88
N ASP A 2 -26.47 -13.17 -7.85
CA ASP A 2 -25.73 -12.67 -7.64
C ASP A 2 -24.98 -12.22 -7.73
N ILE A 3 -24.94 -12.40 -7.91
CA ILE A 3 -24.10 -11.88 -7.85
C ILE A 3 -23.51 -11.38 -8.07
N PRO A 4 -23.66 -11.42 -8.04
CA PRO A 4 -22.97 -10.84 -8.15
C PRO A 4 -22.43 -10.36 -8.43
N HIS A 5 -22.61 -10.44 -8.44
CA HIS A 5 -22.05 -9.91 -8.55
C HIS A 5 -21.32 -9.56 -8.89
N SER A 6 -21.50 -9.60 -8.91
CA SER A 6 -20.71 -9.29 -9.19
C SER A 6 -20.16 -9.52 -9.54
N ALA A 7 -20.44 -9.72 -9.55
CA ALA A 7 -19.83 -9.88 -9.75
C ALA A 7 -19.43 -10.25 -10.40
N ALA A 8 -19.75 -10.40 -10.65
CA ALA A 8 -19.30 -10.55 -11.09
C ALA A 8 -18.76 -10.48 -11.69
N ALA A 9 -18.92 -10.24 -11.77
CA ALA A 9 -18.27 -10.02 -12.07
C ALA A 9 -17.75 -10.06 -12.19
N ALA A 10 -17.85 -9.61 -11.93
CA ALA A 10 -17.25 -9.73 -11.86
C ALA A 10 -16.99 -10.46 -12.11
N ALA A 11 -17.78 -10.45 -12.05
CA ALA A 11 -17.61 -11.38 -12.24
C ALA A 11 -16.87 -11.74 -13.08
N SER A 12 -17.15 -11.62 -13.79
CA SER A 12 -16.35 -12.29 -14.45
C SER A 12 -15.05 -12.20 -13.97
N GLY A 13 -14.85 -11.87 -13.04
CA GLY A 13 -13.81 -12.14 -12.32
C GLY A 13 -12.41 -12.06 -12.80
N GLU A 14 -12.19 -11.51 -13.91
CA GLU A 14 -10.84 -11.36 -14.35
C GLU A 14 -10.14 -10.32 -13.53
N HIS A 15 -8.96 -10.69 -13.04
CA HIS A 15 -8.10 -9.80 -12.28
C HIS A 15 -6.75 -9.74 -12.94
N ILE A 16 -6.10 -8.62 -12.81
CA ILE A 16 -4.74 -8.45 -13.26
C ILE A 16 -3.85 -8.13 -12.07
N ALA A 17 -2.64 -8.65 -12.10
CA ALA A 17 -1.68 -8.38 -11.05
C ALA A 17 -0.94 -7.11 -11.39
N VAL A 18 -1.03 -6.10 -10.54
CA VAL A 18 -0.32 -4.85 -10.75
C VAL A 18 0.29 -4.37 -9.44
N PRO A 19 1.43 -3.70 -9.48
CA PRO A 19 2.04 -3.19 -8.28
C PRO A 19 1.25 -2.00 -7.73
N LEU A 20 1.32 -1.84 -6.44
CA LEU A 20 0.58 -0.79 -5.74
C LEU A 20 0.80 0.59 -6.34
N TYR A 21 2.00 0.90 -6.84
CA TYR A 21 2.27 2.24 -7.35
C TYR A 21 1.39 2.63 -8.55
N ARG A 22 0.76 1.67 -9.20
CA ARG A 22 -0.18 1.99 -10.27
C ARG A 22 -1.57 2.34 -9.73
N LEU A 23 -1.85 2.03 -8.46
CA LEU A 23 -3.12 2.36 -7.83
C LEU A 23 -3.02 3.59 -6.95
N ALA A 24 -1.83 3.89 -6.45
CA ALA A 24 -1.67 4.90 -5.42
C ALA A 24 -0.28 5.50 -5.46
N HIS A 25 -0.15 6.67 -4.85
CA HIS A 25 1.17 7.22 -4.58
C HIS A 25 1.41 7.21 -3.08
N GLY A 26 2.67 7.28 -2.69
CA GLY A 26 3.06 7.19 -1.29
C GLY A 26 3.88 8.37 -0.84
N ARG A 27 3.81 8.65 0.45
CA ARG A 27 4.64 9.67 1.09
C ARG A 27 5.15 9.08 2.39
N THR A 28 6.36 9.42 2.74
CA THR A 28 6.99 8.87 3.94
C THR A 28 7.37 9.96 4.92
N GLY A 29 7.40 9.57 6.18
CA GLY A 29 7.95 10.36 7.25
C GLY A 29 8.60 9.42 8.24
N ASP A 30 9.62 9.87 8.92
CA ASP A 30 10.34 9.06 9.88
C ASP A 30 10.51 9.80 11.18
N LYS A 31 10.52 9.05 12.26
CA LYS A 31 10.81 9.64 13.55
C LYS A 31 11.38 8.55 14.45
N GLY A 32 12.68 8.56 14.62
CA GLY A 32 13.37 7.50 15.35
C GLY A 32 13.23 6.18 14.61
N ASN A 33 12.77 5.16 15.29
CA ASN A 33 12.57 3.86 14.69
C ASN A 33 11.18 3.68 14.09
N ARG A 34 10.41 4.75 14.05
CA ARG A 34 9.06 4.68 13.52
C ARG A 34 9.02 5.28 12.13
N SER A 35 8.43 4.55 11.21
CA SER A 35 8.20 5.04 9.87
C SER A 35 6.71 5.24 9.65
N ASN A 36 6.40 6.21 8.83
CA ASN A 36 5.04 6.58 8.53
C ASN A 36 4.91 6.62 7.01
N ILE A 37 4.03 5.83 6.46
CA ILE A 37 3.82 5.80 5.01
C ILE A 37 2.37 6.06 4.72
N SER A 38 2.10 7.12 3.96
CA SER A 38 0.76 7.42 3.48
C SER A 38 0.59 6.85 2.09
N VAL A 39 -0.54 6.23 1.84
CA VAL A 39 -0.90 5.65 0.54
C VAL A 39 -2.17 6.34 0.10
N ILE A 40 -2.11 7.03 -1.03
CA ILE A 40 -3.20 7.85 -1.51
C ILE A 40 -3.62 7.37 -2.90
N ALA A 41 -4.89 6.98 -3.06
CA ALA A 41 -5.37 6.44 -4.32
C ALA A 41 -5.27 7.47 -5.44
N TRP A 42 -4.83 7.05 -6.63
CA TRP A 42 -4.82 7.92 -7.79
C TRP A 42 -6.24 8.25 -8.25
N HIS A 43 -7.18 7.34 -8.02
CA HIS A 43 -8.56 7.51 -8.47
C HIS A 43 -9.50 6.90 -7.43
N PRO A 44 -10.63 7.55 -7.14
CA PRO A 44 -11.56 7.01 -6.14
C PRO A 44 -12.03 5.58 -6.41
N ALA A 45 -12.13 5.20 -7.67
CA ALA A 45 -12.57 3.86 -8.02
C ALA A 45 -11.62 2.77 -7.53
N LEU A 46 -10.36 3.11 -7.21
CA LEU A 46 -9.38 2.16 -6.74
C LEU A 46 -9.36 2.02 -5.22
N TRP A 47 -10.12 2.85 -4.53
CA TRP A 47 -10.07 2.90 -3.07
C TRP A 47 -10.44 1.56 -2.42
N ASP A 48 -11.51 0.92 -2.92
CA ASP A 48 -11.96 -0.32 -2.32
C ASP A 48 -10.92 -1.43 -2.46
N VAL A 49 -10.20 -1.47 -3.57
CA VAL A 49 -9.13 -2.44 -3.76
C VAL A 49 -8.03 -2.21 -2.74
N LEU A 50 -7.68 -0.95 -2.50
CA LEU A 50 -6.65 -0.61 -1.51
C LEU A 50 -7.08 -1.03 -0.12
N VAL A 51 -8.31 -0.74 0.26
CA VAL A 51 -8.80 -1.08 1.59
C VAL A 51 -8.80 -2.59 1.79
N GLU A 52 -9.19 -3.32 0.76
CA GLU A 52 -9.29 -4.77 0.85
C GLU A 52 -7.93 -5.45 0.89
N GLN A 53 -6.97 -4.97 0.14
CA GLN A 53 -5.72 -5.71 -0.06
C GLN A 53 -4.49 -5.12 0.63
N VAL A 54 -4.45 -3.82 0.86
CA VAL A 54 -3.29 -3.22 1.54
C VAL A 54 -3.61 -3.16 3.02
N THR A 55 -3.55 -4.31 3.63
CA THR A 55 -3.91 -4.49 5.05
C THR A 55 -2.67 -4.44 5.92
N GLU A 56 -2.88 -4.37 7.23
CA GLU A 56 -1.76 -4.44 8.17
C GLU A 56 -0.97 -5.72 7.97
N GLY A 57 -1.66 -6.84 7.77
CA GLY A 57 -1.00 -8.11 7.55
C GLY A 57 -0.17 -8.14 6.28
N ALA A 58 -0.71 -7.60 5.19
CA ALA A 58 0.02 -7.55 3.93
C ALA A 58 1.26 -6.70 4.05
N VAL A 59 1.16 -5.56 4.72
CA VAL A 59 2.29 -4.66 4.91
C VAL A 59 3.33 -5.30 5.83
N ALA A 60 2.87 -5.95 6.90
CA ALA A 60 3.80 -6.61 7.81
C ALA A 60 4.58 -7.72 7.09
N ARG A 61 3.91 -8.48 6.24
CA ARG A 61 4.59 -9.51 5.46
C ARG A 61 5.57 -8.92 4.46
N ARG A 62 5.22 -7.79 3.88
CA ARG A 62 6.10 -7.12 2.91
C ARG A 62 7.41 -6.68 3.56
N PHE A 63 7.34 -6.31 4.83
CA PHE A 63 8.51 -5.86 5.59
C PHE A 63 9.06 -6.93 6.52
N ASP A 64 8.72 -8.19 6.30
CA ASP A 64 9.06 -9.26 7.22
C ASP A 64 10.55 -9.35 7.53
N GLN A 65 11.40 -9.11 6.54
CA GLN A 65 12.83 -9.16 6.75
C GLN A 65 13.34 -8.06 7.68
N ARG A 66 12.58 -7.01 7.83
CA ARG A 66 12.96 -5.92 8.73
C ARG A 66 12.34 -6.07 10.11
N ARG A 67 11.51 -7.10 10.29
CA ARG A 67 10.92 -7.47 11.57
C ARG A 67 10.29 -6.31 12.32
N PRO A 68 9.34 -5.62 11.70
CA PRO A 68 8.69 -4.53 12.41
C PRO A 68 7.97 -5.09 13.63
N SER A 69 8.03 -4.35 14.74
CA SER A 69 7.34 -4.79 15.95
C SER A 69 5.85 -4.54 15.88
N ARG A 70 5.44 -3.60 15.04
CA ARG A 70 4.03 -3.25 14.96
C ARG A 70 3.74 -2.54 13.66
N VAL A 71 2.61 -2.89 13.04
CA VAL A 71 2.10 -2.20 11.85
C VAL A 71 0.67 -1.84 12.14
N ARG A 72 0.35 -0.55 12.02
CA ARG A 72 -1.02 -0.08 12.18
C ARG A 72 -1.45 0.69 10.96
N ARG A 73 -2.69 0.47 10.57
CA ARG A 73 -3.29 1.16 9.43
C ARG A 73 -4.40 2.09 9.90
N TYR A 74 -4.36 3.31 9.44
CA TYR A 74 -5.40 4.30 9.70
C TYR A 74 -6.03 4.68 8.38
N LEU A 75 -7.34 4.55 8.27
CA LEU A 75 -8.06 4.87 7.05
C LEU A 75 -8.56 6.31 7.08
N LEU A 76 -8.40 7.00 5.95
CA LEU A 76 -8.86 8.36 5.75
C LEU A 76 -9.77 8.34 4.51
N PRO A 77 -10.99 7.79 4.65
CA PRO A 77 -11.83 7.52 3.47
C PRO A 77 -12.19 8.76 2.67
N GLN A 78 -12.33 9.89 3.32
CA GLN A 78 -12.69 11.12 2.61
C GLN A 78 -11.60 11.58 1.67
N LEU A 79 -10.38 11.16 1.92
CA LEU A 79 -9.24 11.51 1.08
C LEU A 79 -8.81 10.35 0.19
N HIS A 80 -9.51 9.22 0.27
CA HIS A 80 -9.14 7.98 -0.40
C HIS A 80 -7.68 7.65 -0.10
N ALA A 81 -7.33 7.78 1.18
CA ALA A 81 -5.97 7.59 1.65
C ALA A 81 -5.94 6.73 2.90
N MET A 82 -4.79 6.13 3.13
CA MET A 82 -4.54 5.39 4.37
C MET A 82 -3.12 5.69 4.81
N ASN A 83 -2.90 5.57 6.09
CA ASN A 83 -1.60 5.83 6.66
C ASN A 83 -1.15 4.62 7.46
N PHE A 84 0.07 4.18 7.23
CA PHE A 84 0.66 3.09 7.98
C PHE A 84 1.70 3.65 8.93
N VAL A 85 1.60 3.22 10.19
CA VAL A 85 2.62 3.52 11.19
C VAL A 85 3.31 2.19 11.49
N ILE A 86 4.61 2.15 11.22
CA ILE A 86 5.39 0.93 11.30
C ILE A 86 6.52 1.16 12.30
N ASP A 87 6.50 0.40 13.38
CA ASP A 87 7.48 0.57 14.45
C ASP A 87 8.66 -0.38 14.26
N ASP A 88 9.82 0.13 14.60
CA ASP A 88 11.07 -0.65 14.64
C ASP A 88 11.50 -1.22 13.28
N VAL A 89 11.04 -0.59 12.21
CA VAL A 89 11.36 -1.06 10.89
C VAL A 89 12.68 -0.51 10.36
N LEU A 90 13.20 0.54 11.00
CA LEU A 90 14.40 1.20 10.53
C LEU A 90 15.69 0.57 11.07
N ASP A 91 15.59 -0.69 11.41
CA ASP A 91 16.76 -1.51 11.64
C ASP A 91 17.78 -0.90 12.57
N GLY A 92 17.43 -0.65 13.77
CA GLY A 92 18.30 -0.13 14.74
C GLY A 92 18.89 1.14 14.33
N GLY A 93 18.45 1.57 13.25
CA GLY A 93 19.05 2.45 12.47
C GLY A 93 19.03 3.82 12.81
N VAL A 94 18.78 4.03 13.93
CA VAL A 94 18.86 5.29 14.34
C VAL A 94 20.15 5.91 14.42
N ASN A 95 21.14 5.09 14.53
CA ASN A 95 22.47 5.59 14.65
C ASN A 95 22.93 6.27 13.42
N ASP A 96 22.21 6.08 12.36
CA ASP A 96 22.64 6.60 11.11
C ASP A 96 21.62 7.59 10.62
N SER A 97 21.59 8.70 11.30
CA SER A 97 20.65 9.75 10.96
C SER A 97 20.84 10.26 9.55
N LEU A 98 22.00 10.07 8.98
CA LEU A 98 22.25 10.51 7.62
C LEU A 98 21.42 9.70 6.62
N ASN A 99 21.02 8.50 7.00
CA ASN A 99 20.30 7.63 6.10
C ASN A 99 18.81 7.49 6.39
N LEU A 100 18.29 8.23 7.34
CA LEU A 100 16.90 8.11 7.69
C LEU A 100 15.98 8.36 6.49
N ASP A 101 16.25 9.43 5.75
CA ASP A 101 15.44 9.74 4.58
C ASP A 101 15.56 8.66 3.51
N SER A 102 16.76 8.14 3.32
CA SER A 102 16.96 7.06 2.38
C SER A 102 16.24 5.80 2.78
N HIS A 103 16.24 5.49 4.07
CA HIS A 103 15.52 4.34 4.59
C HIS A 103 14.01 4.51 4.39
N GLY A 104 13.49 5.70 4.69
CA GLY A 104 12.07 5.96 4.49
C GLY A 104 11.68 5.83 3.04
N LYS A 105 12.48 6.35 2.13
CA LYS A 105 12.20 6.23 0.71
C LYS A 105 12.30 4.78 0.26
N ALA A 106 13.27 4.04 0.76
CA ALA A 106 13.41 2.63 0.40
C ALA A 106 12.21 1.83 0.87
N LEU A 107 11.69 2.12 2.06
CA LEU A 107 10.51 1.45 2.56
C LEU A 107 9.28 1.77 1.72
N ALA A 108 9.17 3.02 1.27
CA ALA A 108 8.06 3.41 0.41
C ALA A 108 8.13 2.66 -0.92
N TYR A 109 9.30 2.57 -1.53
CA TYR A 109 9.45 1.84 -2.77
C TYR A 109 9.13 0.36 -2.59
N LEU A 110 9.56 -0.22 -1.47
CA LEU A 110 9.26 -1.62 -1.19
C LEU A 110 7.76 -1.83 -1.06
N LEU A 111 7.07 -0.94 -0.38
CA LEU A 111 5.62 -1.04 -0.24
C LEU A 111 4.93 -0.82 -1.58
N LEU A 112 5.38 0.15 -2.36
CA LEU A 112 4.74 0.48 -3.64
C LEU A 112 4.90 -0.62 -4.68
N ASP A 113 5.82 -1.54 -4.47
CA ASP A 113 5.96 -2.71 -5.34
C ASP A 113 5.05 -3.86 -4.94
N LEU A 114 4.29 -3.71 -3.86
CA LEU A 114 3.39 -4.77 -3.41
C LEU A 114 2.41 -5.14 -4.54
N PRO A 115 2.37 -6.42 -4.96
CA PRO A 115 1.46 -6.80 -6.03
C PRO A 115 0.03 -6.91 -5.51
N LEU A 116 -0.89 -6.36 -6.26
CA LEU A 116 -2.31 -6.39 -5.93
C LEU A 116 -3.09 -7.02 -7.08
N GLN A 117 -4.21 -7.63 -6.75
CA GLN A 117 -5.09 -8.21 -7.74
C GLN A 117 -6.21 -7.20 -8.02
N VAL A 118 -6.21 -6.66 -9.22
CA VAL A 118 -7.12 -5.58 -9.57
C VAL A 118 -8.13 -6.10 -10.59
N PRO A 119 -9.43 -5.88 -10.36
CA PRO A 119 -10.40 -6.24 -11.38
C PRO A 119 -10.07 -5.58 -12.71
N ALA A 120 -10.08 -6.34 -13.78
CA ALA A 120 -9.69 -5.83 -15.09
C ALA A 120 -10.51 -4.60 -15.48
N ALA A 121 -11.75 -4.52 -15.03
CA ALA A 121 -12.61 -3.40 -15.32
C ALA A 121 -12.07 -2.08 -14.79
N LEU A 122 -11.19 -2.11 -13.80
CA LEU A 122 -10.62 -0.90 -13.22
C LEU A 122 -9.33 -0.46 -13.91
N ALA A 123 -8.86 -1.23 -14.90
CA ALA A 123 -7.61 -0.91 -15.58
C ALA A 123 -7.52 0.53 -16.10
N PRO A 124 -8.61 1.14 -16.61
CA PRO A 124 -8.51 2.52 -17.09
C PRO A 124 -8.17 3.53 -16.02
N HIS A 125 -8.34 3.18 -14.75
CA HIS A 125 -8.04 4.12 -13.66
C HIS A 125 -6.62 3.98 -13.13
N LEU A 126 -5.85 3.00 -13.62
CA LEU A 126 -4.49 2.79 -13.16
C LEU A 126 -3.57 3.86 -13.73
N ALA A 127 -2.57 4.24 -12.94
CA ALA A 127 -1.60 5.23 -13.38
C ALA A 127 -0.51 4.57 -14.21
N GLY A 128 0.08 5.35 -15.09
CA GLY A 128 1.20 4.88 -15.90
C GLY A 128 0.76 4.08 -17.11
N PRO A 129 1.73 3.66 -17.93
CA PRO A 129 1.40 2.90 -19.12
C PRO A 129 0.96 1.50 -18.74
N PRO A 130 0.17 0.87 -19.58
CA PRO A 130 -0.30 -0.48 -19.34
C PRO A 130 0.84 -1.49 -19.36
#